data_c473b62ed8b055e3d3c041bb7fa96e43
#
_entry.id   c473b62ed8b055e3d3c041bb7fa96e43
#
_cell.length_a   1.000
_cell.length_b   1.000
_cell.length_c   1.000
_cell.angle_alpha   90.00
_cell.angle_beta   90.00
_cell.angle_gamma   90.00
#
_symmetry.space_group_name_H-M   'P 1'
#
loop_
_entity.id
_entity.type
_entity.pdbx_description
1 polymer ?
#
loop_
_entity_poly.entity_id
_entity_poly.type
_entity_poly.pdbx_seq_one_letter_code
_entity_poly.pdbx_strand_id
1 'polypeptide(L)'
;MYDLTLRLQSQLLGVIYDMETFSPTAQQEPLAQAHSRGVNKNRVVTLTINESLPAMKKLTEALEEHWKAMIHAAIAEAARQEPLPRFEKAMVEIEIITPRGANNANVWDTSNRAINVVINNLKGIFFQDDNMEHMAFSVVGSWGEKGVTILRISELDESRQIESIRLCHKNSRSYDESENS
;
A
#
# COMPACT_ATOMS: atom_id res chain seq x y z
N MET A 1 -11.40 -9.14 17.48
CA MET A 1 -12.47 -8.76 16.54
C MET A 1 -11.92 -8.56 15.12
N TYR A 2 -10.95 -7.67 14.89
CA TYR A 2 -10.33 -7.44 13.57
C TYR A 2 -9.80 -8.73 12.88
N ASP A 3 -9.21 -9.63 13.63
CA ASP A 3 -8.69 -10.90 13.14
C ASP A 3 -9.80 -11.86 12.65
N LEU A 4 -10.94 -11.82 13.30
CA LEU A 4 -12.13 -12.58 12.90
C LEU A 4 -12.73 -12.02 11.60
N THR A 5 -12.74 -10.69 11.48
CA THR A 5 -13.24 -10.00 10.27
C THR A 5 -12.41 -10.34 9.06
N LEU A 6 -11.06 -10.32 9.18
CA LEU A 6 -10.16 -10.72 8.09
C LEU A 6 -10.31 -12.19 7.68
N ARG A 7 -10.52 -13.09 8.66
CA ARG A 7 -10.79 -14.52 8.36
C ARG A 7 -12.11 -14.71 7.64
N LEU A 8 -13.16 -14.04 8.12
CA LEU A 8 -14.48 -14.06 7.48
C LEU A 8 -14.42 -13.49 6.06
N GLN A 9 -13.73 -12.37 5.89
CA GLN A 9 -13.51 -11.75 4.59
C GLN A 9 -12.77 -12.69 3.63
N SER A 10 -11.66 -13.30 4.08
CA SER A 10 -10.91 -14.29 3.29
C SER A 10 -11.76 -15.51 2.92
N GLN A 11 -12.61 -16.01 3.85
CA GLN A 11 -13.50 -17.14 3.59
C GLN A 11 -14.62 -16.75 2.61
N LEU A 12 -15.22 -15.57 2.78
CA LEU A 12 -16.23 -15.06 1.85
C LEU A 12 -15.68 -14.84 0.46
N LEU A 13 -14.47 -14.26 0.34
CA LEU A 13 -13.78 -14.09 -0.94
C LEU A 13 -13.45 -15.42 -1.59
N GLY A 14 -13.03 -16.43 -0.80
CA GLY A 14 -12.85 -17.80 -1.30
C GLY A 14 -14.14 -18.39 -1.87
N VAL A 15 -15.27 -18.23 -1.17
CA VAL A 15 -16.59 -18.71 -1.65
C VAL A 15 -17.01 -17.95 -2.91
N ILE A 16 -16.80 -16.63 -2.96
CA ILE A 16 -17.11 -15.81 -4.14
C ILE A 16 -16.24 -16.25 -5.32
N TYR A 17 -14.95 -16.46 -5.12
CA TYR A 17 -14.02 -16.92 -6.14
C TYR A 17 -14.39 -18.32 -6.68
N ASP A 18 -14.76 -19.24 -5.79
CA ASP A 18 -15.23 -20.58 -6.18
C ASP A 18 -16.56 -20.52 -6.96
N MET A 19 -17.45 -19.57 -6.64
CA MET A 19 -18.68 -19.35 -7.41
C MET A 19 -18.42 -18.71 -8.77
N GLU A 20 -17.38 -17.87 -8.91
CA GLU A 20 -17.04 -17.16 -10.14
C GLU A 20 -16.30 -18.03 -11.15
N THR A 21 -15.62 -19.12 -10.71
CA THR A 21 -15.13 -20.16 -11.63
C THR A 21 -16.28 -20.80 -12.43
N PHE A 22 -17.53 -20.65 -11.96
CA PHE A 22 -18.75 -21.06 -12.70
C PHE A 22 -19.37 -19.93 -13.56
N SER A 23 -18.94 -18.66 -13.40
CA SER A 23 -19.46 -17.53 -14.21
C SER A 23 -18.41 -16.43 -14.29
N PRO A 24 -17.53 -16.45 -15.29
CA PRO A 24 -16.43 -15.51 -15.34
C PRO A 24 -16.90 -14.08 -15.67
N THR A 25 -16.39 -13.11 -14.98
CA THR A 25 -16.01 -11.75 -15.41
C THR A 25 -16.91 -10.56 -15.09
N ALA A 26 -18.16 -10.65 -14.63
CA ALA A 26 -18.98 -9.42 -14.57
C ALA A 26 -19.15 -8.75 -13.19
N GLN A 27 -18.73 -9.39 -12.08
CA GLN A 27 -19.12 -8.92 -10.73
C GLN A 27 -17.98 -8.40 -9.84
N GLN A 28 -16.71 -8.68 -10.15
CA GLN A 28 -15.56 -8.19 -9.33
C GLN A 28 -15.28 -6.70 -9.51
N GLU A 29 -15.45 -6.16 -10.70
CA GLU A 29 -15.22 -4.74 -11.00
C GLU A 29 -16.06 -3.77 -10.13
N PRO A 30 -17.38 -3.98 -9.93
CA PRO A 30 -18.19 -3.05 -9.14
C PRO A 30 -17.79 -2.99 -7.66
N LEU A 31 -17.42 -4.12 -7.05
CA LEU A 31 -16.98 -4.18 -5.64
C LEU A 31 -15.61 -3.52 -5.46
N ALA A 32 -14.66 -3.81 -6.33
CA ALA A 32 -13.35 -3.20 -6.29
C ALA A 32 -13.42 -1.67 -6.46
N GLN A 33 -14.25 -1.17 -7.37
CA GLN A 33 -14.49 0.25 -7.57
C GLN A 33 -15.15 0.93 -6.36
N ALA A 34 -16.04 0.24 -5.64
CA ALA A 34 -16.68 0.78 -4.44
C ALA A 34 -15.71 0.92 -3.25
N HIS A 35 -14.66 0.09 -3.21
CA HIS A 35 -13.69 0.03 -2.11
C HIS A 35 -12.36 0.72 -2.41
N SER A 36 -12.17 1.25 -3.60
CA SER A 36 -10.92 1.89 -4.00
C SER A 36 -11.15 3.18 -4.75
N ARG A 37 -10.21 4.09 -4.65
CA ARG A 37 -10.21 5.39 -5.34
C ARG A 37 -8.81 5.75 -5.82
N GLY A 38 -8.72 6.31 -7.03
CA GLY A 38 -7.48 6.80 -7.61
C GLY A 38 -7.54 8.28 -7.95
N VAL A 39 -6.49 9.01 -7.63
CA VAL A 39 -6.30 10.42 -8.01
C VAL A 39 -4.95 10.58 -8.66
N ASN A 40 -4.91 11.22 -9.83
CA ASN A 40 -3.68 11.58 -10.53
C ASN A 40 -3.62 13.09 -10.68
N LYS A 41 -2.63 13.73 -10.09
CA LYS A 41 -2.46 15.18 -10.13
C LYS A 41 -0.98 15.57 -10.02
N ASN A 42 -0.52 16.42 -10.94
CA ASN A 42 0.85 16.96 -10.92
C ASN A 42 1.92 15.85 -10.87
N ARG A 43 1.77 14.78 -11.63
CA ARG A 43 2.65 13.60 -11.65
C ARG A 43 2.75 12.87 -10.29
N VAL A 44 1.79 13.08 -9.39
CA VAL A 44 1.64 12.30 -8.16
C VAL A 44 0.35 11.50 -8.26
N VAL A 45 0.46 10.17 -8.16
CA VAL A 45 -0.69 9.27 -8.15
C VAL A 45 -0.95 8.82 -6.73
N THR A 46 -2.17 9.03 -6.25
CA THR A 46 -2.62 8.57 -4.93
C THR A 46 -3.73 7.56 -5.11
N LEU A 47 -3.52 6.34 -4.62
CA LEU A 47 -4.51 5.28 -4.60
C LEU A 47 -4.95 5.06 -3.16
N THR A 48 -6.24 5.12 -2.90
CA THR A 48 -6.84 4.88 -1.58
C THR A 48 -7.67 3.61 -1.63
N ILE A 49 -7.37 2.66 -0.76
CA ILE A 49 -8.09 1.39 -0.63
C ILE A 49 -8.71 1.38 0.76
N ASN A 50 -10.04 1.21 0.84
CA ASN A 50 -10.80 1.27 2.09
C ASN A 50 -10.65 0.00 2.94
N GLU A 51 -9.46 -0.58 2.95
CA GLU A 51 -9.06 -1.74 3.73
C GLU A 51 -7.62 -1.58 4.21
N SER A 52 -7.32 -2.13 5.41
CA SER A 52 -5.92 -2.19 5.87
C SER A 52 -5.20 -3.34 5.19
N LEU A 53 -4.02 -3.09 4.64
CA LEU A 53 -3.18 -4.12 4.02
C LEU A 53 -2.98 -5.31 4.99
N PRO A 54 -3.29 -6.56 4.58
CA PRO A 54 -3.25 -7.71 5.46
C PRO A 54 -1.82 -8.08 5.87
N ALA A 55 -1.67 -8.80 6.97
CA ALA A 55 -0.41 -9.44 7.33
C ALA A 55 -0.09 -10.57 6.33
N MET A 56 1.20 -10.74 5.95
CA MET A 56 1.64 -11.78 5.00
C MET A 56 1.13 -13.19 5.36
N LYS A 57 1.22 -13.56 6.64
CA LYS A 57 0.75 -14.87 7.14
C LYS A 57 -0.76 -15.13 6.96
N LYS A 58 -1.54 -14.11 6.62
CA LYS A 58 -2.98 -14.18 6.41
C LYS A 58 -3.35 -14.02 4.94
N LEU A 59 -2.36 -13.81 4.09
CA LEU A 59 -2.55 -13.69 2.66
C LEU A 59 -2.93 -15.06 2.09
N THR A 60 -4.09 -15.12 1.46
CA THR A 60 -4.55 -16.25 0.65
C THR A 60 -4.60 -15.81 -0.80
N GLU A 61 -4.65 -16.74 -1.75
CA GLU A 61 -4.76 -16.44 -3.18
C GLU A 61 -5.99 -15.56 -3.48
N ALA A 62 -7.15 -15.89 -2.91
CA ALA A 62 -8.35 -15.09 -3.05
C ALA A 62 -8.19 -13.65 -2.51
N LEU A 63 -7.50 -13.48 -1.37
CA LEU A 63 -7.23 -12.16 -0.80
C LEU A 63 -6.21 -11.38 -1.64
N GLU A 64 -5.23 -12.05 -2.22
CA GLU A 64 -4.27 -11.43 -3.14
C GLU A 64 -4.96 -10.91 -4.41
N GLU A 65 -5.81 -11.73 -5.05
CA GLU A 65 -6.60 -11.33 -6.22
C GLU A 65 -7.57 -10.18 -5.90
N HIS A 66 -8.20 -10.21 -4.72
CA HIS A 66 -9.02 -9.10 -4.25
C HIS A 66 -8.22 -7.78 -4.16
N TRP A 67 -7.03 -7.81 -3.56
CA TRP A 67 -6.16 -6.64 -3.46
C TRP A 67 -5.69 -6.14 -4.81
N LYS A 68 -5.31 -7.05 -5.71
CA LYS A 68 -4.97 -6.75 -7.09
C LYS A 68 -6.11 -6.04 -7.82
N ALA A 69 -7.34 -6.56 -7.70
CA ALA A 69 -8.51 -5.95 -8.32
C ALA A 69 -8.75 -4.51 -7.80
N MET A 70 -8.64 -4.28 -6.49
CA MET A 70 -8.79 -2.94 -5.90
C MET A 70 -7.69 -1.97 -6.36
N ILE A 71 -6.44 -2.40 -6.40
CA ILE A 71 -5.33 -1.58 -6.88
C ILE A 71 -5.55 -1.21 -8.35
N HIS A 72 -5.90 -2.17 -9.19
CA HIS A 72 -6.14 -1.93 -10.61
C HIS A 72 -7.36 -1.03 -10.85
N ALA A 73 -8.44 -1.17 -10.07
CA ALA A 73 -9.59 -0.28 -10.14
C ALA A 73 -9.22 1.17 -9.80
N ALA A 74 -8.42 1.37 -8.74
CA ALA A 74 -7.92 2.71 -8.37
C ALA A 74 -6.99 3.30 -9.44
N ILE A 75 -6.12 2.48 -10.03
CA ILE A 75 -5.25 2.90 -11.15
C ILE A 75 -6.09 3.32 -12.36
N ALA A 76 -7.11 2.54 -12.69
CA ALA A 76 -8.00 2.85 -13.81
C ALA A 76 -8.78 4.16 -13.57
N GLU A 77 -9.19 4.45 -12.34
CA GLU A 77 -9.81 5.73 -12.00
C GLU A 77 -8.82 6.90 -12.12
N ALA A 78 -7.60 6.75 -11.63
CA ALA A 78 -6.55 7.76 -11.77
C ALA A 78 -6.22 8.05 -13.25
N ALA A 79 -6.20 7.01 -14.10
CA ALA A 79 -5.92 7.11 -15.53
C ALA A 79 -7.01 7.87 -16.31
N ARG A 80 -8.24 7.90 -15.79
CA ARG A 80 -9.33 8.69 -16.42
C ARG A 80 -9.17 10.20 -16.25
N GLN A 81 -8.39 10.64 -15.25
CA GLN A 81 -8.21 12.05 -14.93
C GLN A 81 -7.08 12.67 -15.75
N GLU A 82 -5.93 12.03 -15.75
CA GLU A 82 -4.73 12.44 -16.50
C GLU A 82 -3.97 11.18 -16.95
N PRO A 83 -3.15 11.24 -18.02
CA PRO A 83 -2.27 10.16 -18.40
C PRO A 83 -1.38 9.74 -17.23
N LEU A 84 -1.28 8.43 -16.97
CA LEU A 84 -0.47 7.93 -15.87
C LEU A 84 1.01 8.28 -16.10
N PRO A 85 1.68 8.85 -15.10
CA PRO A 85 3.11 9.11 -15.20
C PRO A 85 3.88 7.79 -15.15
N ARG A 86 4.97 7.72 -15.90
CA ARG A 86 5.99 6.69 -15.76
C ARG A 86 7.26 7.34 -15.26
N PHE A 87 7.86 6.75 -14.23
CA PHE A 87 9.04 7.28 -13.58
C PHE A 87 10.25 6.42 -13.94
N GLU A 88 11.41 7.04 -14.15
CA GLU A 88 12.69 6.35 -14.25
C GLU A 88 13.02 5.73 -12.89
N LYS A 89 12.83 6.52 -11.82
CA LYS A 89 12.95 6.07 -10.44
C LYS A 89 11.77 6.59 -9.61
N ALA A 90 10.96 5.68 -9.11
CA ALA A 90 9.75 6.00 -8.36
C ALA A 90 9.98 5.98 -6.85
N MET A 91 9.28 6.84 -6.13
CA MET A 91 9.05 6.72 -4.68
C MET A 91 7.62 6.21 -4.46
N VAL A 92 7.50 5.10 -3.74
CA VAL A 92 6.22 4.51 -3.33
C VAL A 92 6.08 4.66 -1.81
N GLU A 93 5.18 5.53 -1.39
CA GLU A 93 4.84 5.70 0.04
C GLU A 93 3.58 4.90 0.34
N ILE A 94 3.65 4.02 1.33
CA ILE A 94 2.55 3.14 1.74
C ILE A 94 2.15 3.52 3.17
N GLU A 95 0.98 4.12 3.34
CA GLU A 95 0.40 4.37 4.64
C GLU A 95 -0.69 3.34 4.94
N ILE A 96 -0.55 2.61 6.06
CA ILE A 96 -1.49 1.57 6.47
C ILE A 96 -2.17 2.02 7.76
N ILE A 97 -3.45 2.37 7.65
CA ILE A 97 -4.29 2.76 8.77
C ILE A 97 -5.05 1.52 9.24
N THR A 98 -4.92 1.20 10.52
CA THR A 98 -5.57 0.01 11.11
C THR A 98 -6.49 0.44 12.26
N PRO A 99 -7.74 -0.08 12.33
CA PRO A 99 -8.64 0.26 13.42
C PRO A 99 -8.12 -0.32 14.75
N ARG A 100 -8.22 0.47 15.82
CA ARG A 100 -7.95 0.00 17.17
C ARG A 100 -9.02 -1.01 17.58
N GLY A 101 -8.62 -2.26 17.82
CA GLY A 101 -9.49 -3.29 18.39
C GLY A 101 -9.39 -3.33 19.93
N ALA A 102 -10.34 -3.99 20.59
CA ALA A 102 -10.36 -4.16 22.06
C ALA A 102 -9.14 -4.91 22.63
N ASN A 103 -8.42 -5.68 21.81
CA ASN A 103 -7.27 -6.52 22.18
C ASN A 103 -6.00 -6.16 21.39
N ASN A 104 -5.70 -4.88 21.24
CA ASN A 104 -4.46 -4.45 20.59
C ASN A 104 -3.24 -4.58 21.50
N ALA A 105 -3.08 -5.74 22.13
CA ALA A 105 -1.86 -6.08 22.86
C ALA A 105 -0.64 -6.25 21.93
N ASN A 106 -0.85 -6.46 20.64
CA ASN A 106 0.20 -6.61 19.66
C ASN A 106 0.24 -5.38 18.75
N VAL A 107 1.22 -4.52 18.96
CA VAL A 107 1.65 -3.55 17.95
C VAL A 107 1.95 -4.34 16.69
N TRP A 108 1.24 -4.03 15.60
CA TRP A 108 1.42 -4.77 14.37
C TRP A 108 2.76 -4.40 13.71
N ASP A 109 3.39 -5.41 13.16
CA ASP A 109 4.67 -5.29 12.48
C ASP A 109 4.43 -4.80 11.03
N THR A 110 4.92 -3.61 10.71
CA THR A 110 4.82 -3.02 9.36
C THR A 110 5.55 -3.84 8.32
N SER A 111 6.66 -4.48 8.69
CA SER A 111 7.47 -5.27 7.76
C SER A 111 6.80 -6.59 7.37
N ASN A 112 5.84 -7.06 8.16
CA ASN A 112 5.14 -8.33 7.95
C ASN A 112 3.77 -8.14 7.27
N ARG A 113 3.63 -7.11 6.44
CA ARG A 113 2.45 -6.86 5.62
C ARG A 113 2.65 -7.35 4.19
N ALA A 114 1.55 -7.50 3.46
CA ALA A 114 1.57 -7.95 2.06
C ALA A 114 2.05 -6.85 1.08
N ILE A 115 3.18 -6.20 1.41
CA ILE A 115 3.75 -5.08 0.63
C ILE A 115 4.11 -5.53 -0.78
N ASN A 116 4.59 -6.76 -0.94
CA ASN A 116 4.95 -7.30 -2.24
C ASN A 116 3.77 -7.36 -3.22
N VAL A 117 2.54 -7.59 -2.71
CA VAL A 117 1.34 -7.54 -3.54
C VAL A 117 1.14 -6.13 -4.11
N VAL A 118 1.35 -5.11 -3.29
CA VAL A 118 1.25 -3.71 -3.73
C VAL A 118 2.31 -3.43 -4.80
N ILE A 119 3.58 -3.67 -4.49
CA ILE A 119 4.71 -3.35 -5.38
C ILE A 119 4.58 -4.07 -6.72
N ASN A 120 4.25 -5.37 -6.71
CA ASN A 120 4.09 -6.16 -7.94
C ASN A 120 2.97 -5.64 -8.85
N ASN A 121 1.91 -5.04 -8.28
CA ASN A 121 0.81 -4.48 -9.06
C ASN A 121 1.08 -3.05 -9.56
N LEU A 122 2.11 -2.37 -9.06
CA LEU A 122 2.55 -1.05 -9.54
C LEU A 122 3.67 -1.17 -10.59
N LYS A 123 4.46 -2.26 -10.49
CA LYS A 123 5.55 -2.55 -11.43
C LYS A 123 5.05 -2.71 -12.86
N GLY A 124 5.80 -2.18 -13.82
CA GLY A 124 5.44 -2.15 -15.23
C GLY A 124 4.46 -1.03 -15.61
N ILE A 125 3.72 -0.48 -14.65
CA ILE A 125 2.80 0.66 -14.85
C ILE A 125 3.54 1.97 -14.57
N PHE A 126 4.06 2.14 -13.35
CA PHE A 126 4.68 3.38 -12.89
C PHE A 126 6.21 3.37 -12.96
N PHE A 127 6.85 2.23 -12.83
CA PHE A 127 8.30 2.02 -12.88
C PHE A 127 8.61 0.68 -13.54
N GLN A 128 9.85 0.51 -13.99
CA GLN A 128 10.22 -0.65 -14.79
C GLN A 128 10.32 -1.93 -13.96
N ASP A 129 10.97 -1.87 -12.80
CA ASP A 129 11.26 -3.01 -11.95
C ASP A 129 11.31 -2.61 -10.47
N ASP A 130 11.17 -3.58 -9.57
CA ASP A 130 11.14 -3.39 -8.11
C ASP A 130 12.53 -3.42 -7.46
N ASN A 131 13.56 -3.10 -8.22
CA ASN A 131 14.94 -3.01 -7.75
C ASN A 131 15.32 -1.57 -7.35
N MET A 132 16.48 -1.41 -6.69
CA MET A 132 16.98 -0.14 -6.19
C MET A 132 17.28 0.92 -7.27
N GLU A 133 17.39 0.52 -8.54
CA GLU A 133 17.64 1.44 -9.66
C GLU A 133 16.34 2.15 -10.07
N HIS A 134 15.19 1.47 -9.95
CA HIS A 134 13.91 1.93 -10.47
C HIS A 134 12.92 2.37 -9.41
N MET A 135 13.10 1.98 -8.14
CA MET A 135 12.19 2.41 -7.08
C MET A 135 12.83 2.43 -5.69
N ALA A 136 12.22 3.26 -4.84
CA ALA A 136 12.33 3.17 -3.39
C ALA A 136 10.92 3.14 -2.80
N PHE A 137 10.75 2.58 -1.61
CA PHE A 137 9.48 2.63 -0.92
C PHE A 137 9.64 2.93 0.57
N SER A 138 8.61 3.50 1.16
CA SER A 138 8.48 3.67 2.61
C SER A 138 7.14 3.11 3.08
N VAL A 139 7.11 2.58 4.30
CA VAL A 139 5.90 2.06 4.92
C VAL A 139 5.71 2.73 6.27
N VAL A 140 4.54 3.33 6.44
CA VAL A 140 4.12 3.94 7.71
C VAL A 140 2.84 3.28 8.19
N GLY A 141 2.79 2.96 9.45
CA GLY A 141 1.59 2.43 10.10
C GLY A 141 1.00 3.42 11.08
N SER A 142 -0.31 3.55 11.07
CA SER A 142 -1.04 4.40 11.99
C SER A 142 -2.33 3.73 12.50
N TRP A 143 -2.85 4.25 13.61
CA TRP A 143 -4.14 3.83 14.13
C TRP A 143 -5.24 4.78 13.64
N GLY A 144 -6.39 4.23 13.25
CA GLY A 144 -7.55 5.00 12.84
C GLY A 144 -8.87 4.35 13.26
N GLU A 145 -9.96 4.94 12.84
CA GLU A 145 -11.31 4.39 13.10
C GLU A 145 -11.65 3.25 12.13
N LYS A 146 -11.15 3.33 10.89
CA LYS A 146 -11.38 2.36 9.81
C LYS A 146 -10.07 1.87 9.24
N GLY A 147 -10.10 0.69 8.64
CA GLY A 147 -9.00 0.16 7.87
C GLY A 147 -8.88 0.91 6.54
N VAL A 148 -7.72 1.47 6.25
CA VAL A 148 -7.43 2.15 4.98
C VAL A 148 -5.97 1.91 4.63
N THR A 149 -5.69 1.75 3.34
CA THR A 149 -4.34 1.77 2.81
C THR A 149 -4.26 2.87 1.76
N ILE A 150 -3.28 3.75 1.91
CA ILE A 150 -3.02 4.84 0.96
C ILE A 150 -1.67 4.58 0.33
N LEU A 151 -1.65 4.57 -1.00
CA LEU A 151 -0.44 4.43 -1.80
C LEU A 151 -0.21 5.75 -2.53
N ARG A 152 0.95 6.36 -2.34
CA ARG A 152 1.35 7.55 -3.07
C ARG A 152 2.56 7.22 -3.92
N ILE A 153 2.45 7.42 -5.22
CA ILE A 153 3.49 7.14 -6.21
C ILE A 153 3.92 8.47 -6.84
N SER A 154 5.20 8.76 -6.77
CA SER A 154 5.81 9.98 -7.31
C SER A 154 7.20 9.71 -7.84
N GLU A 155 7.80 10.68 -8.49
CA GLU A 155 9.22 10.64 -8.83
C GLU A 155 10.08 10.70 -7.57
N LEU A 156 11.12 9.86 -7.50
CA LEU A 156 12.06 9.90 -6.38
C LEU A 156 12.96 11.14 -6.52
N ASP A 157 12.81 12.06 -5.60
CA ASP A 157 13.68 13.23 -5.51
C ASP A 157 14.92 12.88 -4.68
N GLU A 158 16.02 12.55 -5.36
CA GLU A 158 17.30 12.20 -4.70
C GLU A 158 17.87 13.35 -3.88
N SER A 159 17.57 14.59 -4.21
CA SER A 159 18.02 15.76 -3.46
C SER A 159 17.44 15.80 -2.04
N ARG A 160 16.17 15.43 -1.89
CA ARG A 160 15.49 15.31 -0.59
C ARG A 160 16.01 14.15 0.27
N GLN A 161 16.42 13.04 -0.35
CA GLN A 161 17.01 11.92 0.39
C GLN A 161 18.35 12.29 1.01
N ILE A 162 19.21 12.97 0.26
CA ILE A 162 20.53 13.41 0.74
C ILE A 162 20.37 14.41 1.89
N GLU A 163 19.38 15.27 1.84
CA GLU A 163 19.10 16.26 2.88
C GLU A 163 18.57 15.61 4.17
N SER A 164 17.68 14.62 4.06
CA SER A 164 17.18 13.87 5.22
C SER A 164 18.28 13.04 5.92
N ILE A 165 19.19 12.42 5.15
CA ILE A 165 20.35 11.70 5.68
C ILE A 165 21.31 12.66 6.38
N ARG A 166 21.57 13.85 5.81
CA ARG A 166 22.41 14.88 6.43
C ARG A 166 21.84 15.43 7.73
N LEU A 167 20.51 15.57 7.82
CA LEU A 167 19.82 16.00 9.05
C LEU A 167 19.91 14.93 10.14
N CYS A 168 19.73 13.64 9.81
CA CYS A 168 19.93 12.54 10.74
C CYS A 168 21.35 12.49 11.30
N HIS A 169 22.38 12.66 10.45
CA HIS A 169 23.77 12.70 10.90
C HIS A 169 24.14 13.92 11.75
N LYS A 170 23.49 15.05 11.54
CA LYS A 170 23.71 16.24 12.39
C LYS A 170 23.12 16.04 13.78
N ASN A 171 21.93 15.44 13.88
CA ASN A 171 21.27 15.18 15.16
C ASN A 171 21.98 14.11 16.00
N SER A 172 22.56 13.07 15.38
CA SER A 172 23.32 12.05 16.13
C SER A 172 24.63 12.60 16.72
N ARG A 173 25.29 13.59 16.10
CA ARG A 173 26.50 14.22 16.68
C ARG A 173 26.22 15.15 17.86
N SER A 174 25.02 15.73 17.95
CA SER A 174 24.66 16.60 19.08
C SER A 174 24.36 15.82 20.38
N TYR A 175 24.08 14.51 20.30
CA TYR A 175 23.89 13.65 21.49
C TYR A 175 25.23 13.19 22.12
N ASP A 176 26.27 12.99 21.30
CA ASP A 176 27.59 12.53 21.81
C ASP A 176 28.36 13.65 22.55
N GLU A 177 28.09 14.92 22.26
CA GLU A 177 28.74 16.05 22.94
C GLU A 177 28.12 16.41 24.30
N SER A 178 26.89 15.95 24.59
CA SER A 178 26.21 16.23 25.85
C SER A 178 26.50 15.23 26.98
N GLU A 179 27.13 14.08 26.70
CA GLU A 179 27.53 13.09 27.70
C GLU A 179 28.97 13.22 28.22
N ASN A 180 29.77 14.14 27.65
CA ASN A 180 31.16 14.38 28.05
C ASN A 180 31.42 15.75 28.71
N SER A 181 30.41 16.34 29.31
CA SER A 181 30.55 17.61 30.06
C SER A 181 30.18 17.47 31.53
#